data_b76013758c85705e4d555d47ad21b110
#
_entry.id   b76013758c85705e4d555d47ad21b110
#
_cell.length_a   1.000
_cell.length_b   1.000
_cell.length_c   1.000
_cell.angle_alpha   90.00
_cell.angle_beta   90.00
_cell.angle_gamma   90.00
#
_symmetry.space_group_name_H-M   'P 1'
#
loop_
_entity.id
_entity.type
_entity.pdbx_description
1 polymer ?
#
loop_
_entity_poly.entity_id
_entity_poly.type
_entity_poly.pdbx_seq_one_letter_code
_entity_poly.pdbx_strand_id
1 'polypeptide(L)'
;MTANVDPAPITCTEDVARLLQPVVVGGDILAYSYVRELHRAFGIESTIVLATQNIKMLSESRFTDYCLEPHIHEQEGLYNALERIAQEVHGAHPEKTLLILGCDDCHARMLSQGKQRLQDLGYVVPYIDFPLLDDITQKRRFYEICEELDIPFPKTWYFDCGNGPDELPVDEFPYPLIAKPSNSAQFQDAEPSIEGWRKIYEIESPEELAQVWRSIRTSDYNNLLVLQDFIPGGDDAIRTLTTFSDASGDLRVVAGGVVCLQDHDPTALGNPLCIMGEREEAIISCAKRFLSHVGYRGFANFDIKYDSRDGSFRFFEVNTRCGRNTYYMSLGGQNFVELIVREFVMGQPVEYHEAYNPFLYCCVPAYVLKRSMDNQERLTQALKALKATDEPYPLHYAPDSFKHNMWAKIMHLNQIRKFKRFYWDTNGKQLK
;
A
#
# COMPACT_ATOMS: atom_id res chain seq x y z
N MET A 1 4.42 -32.10 -24.94
CA MET A 1 5.35 -32.51 -23.88
C MET A 1 6.40 -31.41 -23.77
N THR A 2 6.14 -30.41 -22.95
CA THR A 2 7.12 -29.38 -22.61
C THR A 2 8.09 -29.99 -21.63
N ALA A 3 9.37 -30.07 -22.01
CA ALA A 3 10.41 -30.49 -21.09
C ALA A 3 10.35 -29.52 -19.88
N ASN A 4 10.17 -30.04 -18.67
CA ASN A 4 10.42 -29.31 -17.44
C ASN A 4 11.93 -28.97 -17.43
N VAL A 5 12.27 -27.80 -17.91
CA VAL A 5 13.60 -27.24 -17.69
C VAL A 5 13.51 -26.49 -16.39
N ASP A 6 14.04 -27.07 -15.31
CA ASP A 6 14.22 -26.34 -14.06
C ASP A 6 15.10 -25.12 -14.33
N PRO A 7 14.64 -23.90 -14.02
CA PRO A 7 15.45 -22.71 -14.24
C PRO A 7 16.78 -22.81 -13.45
N ALA A 8 17.82 -22.19 -14.00
CA ALA A 8 19.13 -22.19 -13.35
C ALA A 8 19.04 -21.47 -11.99
N PRO A 9 19.59 -22.05 -10.89
CA PRO A 9 19.56 -21.41 -9.59
C PRO A 9 20.32 -20.08 -9.61
N ILE A 10 19.68 -19.02 -9.10
CA ILE A 10 20.29 -17.69 -8.94
C ILE A 10 20.97 -17.66 -7.57
N THR A 11 22.29 -17.74 -7.53
CA THR A 11 23.06 -17.84 -6.28
C THR A 11 23.91 -16.62 -5.96
N CYS A 12 24.14 -15.75 -6.93
CA CYS A 12 24.91 -14.52 -6.77
C CYS A 12 24.23 -13.33 -7.45
N THR A 13 24.61 -12.13 -7.06
CA THR A 13 24.02 -10.87 -7.53
C THR A 13 24.24 -10.65 -9.02
N GLU A 14 25.39 -11.09 -9.57
CA GLU A 14 25.72 -10.96 -10.99
C GLU A 14 24.79 -11.79 -11.89
N ASP A 15 24.26 -12.90 -11.39
CA ASP A 15 23.32 -13.74 -12.12
C ASP A 15 21.91 -13.16 -12.17
N VAL A 16 21.53 -12.32 -11.21
CA VAL A 16 20.17 -11.76 -11.11
C VAL A 16 19.80 -11.01 -12.39
N ALA A 17 20.65 -10.11 -12.90
CA ALA A 17 20.36 -9.35 -14.12
C ALA A 17 20.15 -10.25 -15.35
N ARG A 18 20.84 -11.39 -15.41
CA ARG A 18 20.80 -12.32 -16.54
C ARG A 18 19.65 -13.32 -16.46
N LEU A 19 19.39 -13.86 -15.26
CA LEU A 19 18.48 -14.99 -15.03
C LEU A 19 17.11 -14.62 -14.47
N LEU A 20 16.96 -13.42 -13.89
CA LEU A 20 15.67 -12.99 -13.35
C LEU A 20 14.89 -12.20 -14.40
N GLN A 21 13.62 -12.56 -14.58
CA GLN A 21 12.65 -11.75 -15.34
C GLN A 21 11.56 -11.28 -14.40
N PRO A 22 11.61 -10.02 -13.95
CA PRO A 22 10.53 -9.46 -13.16
C PRO A 22 9.28 -9.17 -14.01
N VAL A 23 8.13 -9.45 -13.41
CA VAL A 23 6.80 -9.14 -13.95
C VAL A 23 6.05 -8.35 -12.89
N VAL A 24 5.66 -7.12 -13.20
CA VAL A 24 4.94 -6.22 -12.30
C VAL A 24 3.51 -6.05 -12.78
N VAL A 25 2.53 -6.24 -11.89
CA VAL A 25 1.11 -6.07 -12.16
C VAL A 25 0.61 -4.81 -11.47
N GLY A 26 0.23 -3.81 -12.26
CA GLY A 26 -0.23 -2.51 -11.80
C GLY A 26 0.42 -1.35 -12.53
N GLY A 27 -0.13 -0.15 -12.33
CA GLY A 27 0.27 1.04 -13.09
C GLY A 27 0.51 2.29 -12.24
N ASP A 28 0.77 2.15 -10.97
CA ASP A 28 0.95 3.27 -10.05
C ASP A 28 2.43 3.60 -9.74
N ILE A 29 2.64 4.43 -8.72
CA ILE A 29 3.98 4.81 -8.25
C ILE A 29 4.79 3.59 -7.79
N LEU A 30 4.15 2.57 -7.21
CA LEU A 30 4.84 1.35 -6.75
C LEU A 30 5.36 0.55 -7.93
N ALA A 31 4.59 0.45 -9.04
CA ALA A 31 5.06 -0.23 -10.25
C ALA A 31 6.38 0.35 -10.75
N TYR A 32 6.47 1.68 -10.83
CA TYR A 32 7.73 2.31 -11.22
C TYR A 32 8.81 2.18 -10.15
N SER A 33 8.44 2.19 -8.87
CA SER A 33 9.41 1.97 -7.78
C SER A 33 10.04 0.59 -7.85
N TYR A 34 9.29 -0.46 -8.21
CA TYR A 34 9.86 -1.78 -8.50
C TYR A 34 10.85 -1.72 -9.67
N VAL A 35 10.46 -1.13 -10.80
CA VAL A 35 11.30 -1.02 -12.01
C VAL A 35 12.63 -0.34 -11.70
N ARG A 36 12.59 0.86 -11.10
CA ARG A 36 13.81 1.62 -10.79
C ARG A 36 14.71 0.95 -9.77
N GLU A 37 14.14 0.32 -8.74
CA GLU A 37 14.92 -0.30 -7.67
C GLU A 37 15.49 -1.65 -8.10
N LEU A 38 14.84 -2.39 -9.00
CA LEU A 38 15.39 -3.57 -9.67
C LEU A 38 16.60 -3.20 -10.55
N HIS A 39 16.50 -2.13 -11.34
CA HIS A 39 17.65 -1.63 -12.10
C HIS A 39 18.77 -1.15 -11.17
N ARG A 40 18.44 -0.39 -10.10
CA ARG A 40 19.43 0.14 -9.15
C ARG A 40 20.22 -0.98 -8.43
N ALA A 41 19.51 -2.01 -7.96
CA ALA A 41 20.11 -3.08 -7.17
C ALA A 41 20.88 -4.08 -8.02
N PHE A 42 20.36 -4.42 -9.19
CA PHE A 42 20.82 -5.57 -9.98
C PHE A 42 21.15 -5.26 -11.44
N GLY A 43 20.94 -4.03 -11.92
CA GLY A 43 21.15 -3.69 -13.33
C GLY A 43 20.14 -4.33 -14.28
N ILE A 44 18.93 -4.66 -13.81
CA ILE A 44 17.88 -5.23 -14.67
C ILE A 44 17.40 -4.18 -15.66
N GLU A 45 17.62 -4.41 -16.94
CA GLU A 45 17.32 -3.48 -18.04
C GLU A 45 15.90 -3.64 -18.58
N SER A 46 15.18 -4.74 -18.25
CA SER A 46 13.82 -4.98 -18.72
C SER A 46 12.97 -5.65 -17.65
N THR A 47 11.92 -4.92 -17.21
CA THR A 47 10.86 -5.41 -16.34
C THR A 47 9.55 -5.41 -17.15
N ILE A 48 8.88 -6.55 -17.23
CA ILE A 48 7.53 -6.63 -17.84
C ILE A 48 6.54 -5.95 -16.91
N VAL A 49 5.76 -4.98 -17.42
CA VAL A 49 4.76 -4.26 -16.63
C VAL A 49 3.40 -4.38 -17.27
N LEU A 50 2.45 -4.99 -16.56
CA LEU A 50 1.05 -5.15 -16.97
C LEU A 50 0.20 -4.03 -16.38
N ALA A 51 -0.50 -3.28 -17.21
CA ALA A 51 -1.39 -2.22 -16.76
C ALA A 51 -2.65 -2.12 -17.63
N THR A 52 -3.76 -1.65 -17.06
CA THR A 52 -5.05 -1.53 -17.75
C THR A 52 -5.12 -0.39 -18.76
N GLN A 53 -4.24 0.60 -18.67
CA GLN A 53 -4.23 1.78 -19.53
C GLN A 53 -2.80 2.25 -19.78
N ASN A 54 -2.59 3.05 -20.84
CA ASN A 54 -1.27 3.58 -21.17
C ASN A 54 -0.83 4.66 -20.19
N ILE A 55 0.08 4.31 -19.30
CA ILE A 55 0.67 5.21 -18.31
C ILE A 55 2.05 5.65 -18.77
N LYS A 56 2.14 6.90 -19.23
CA LYS A 56 3.32 7.45 -19.90
C LYS A 56 4.62 7.31 -19.10
N MET A 57 4.61 7.49 -17.81
CA MET A 57 5.80 7.33 -16.98
C MET A 57 6.34 5.89 -16.96
N LEU A 58 5.47 4.89 -17.21
CA LEU A 58 5.89 3.50 -17.34
C LEU A 58 6.21 3.14 -18.78
N SER A 59 5.30 3.45 -19.71
CA SER A 59 5.46 3.09 -21.13
C SER A 59 6.60 3.82 -21.84
N GLU A 60 7.10 4.93 -21.32
CA GLU A 60 8.25 5.68 -21.86
C GLU A 60 9.54 5.43 -21.06
N SER A 61 9.51 4.59 -20.02
CA SER A 61 10.72 4.14 -19.33
C SER A 61 11.51 3.17 -20.21
N ARG A 62 12.83 3.32 -20.24
CA ARG A 62 13.69 2.38 -20.97
C ARG A 62 13.86 1.04 -20.26
N PHE A 63 13.44 0.95 -19.02
CA PHE A 63 13.56 -0.24 -18.18
C PHE A 63 12.27 -1.08 -18.12
N THR A 64 11.25 -0.70 -18.89
CA THR A 64 9.97 -1.42 -18.92
C THR A 64 9.72 -2.04 -20.29
N ASP A 65 9.29 -3.29 -20.26
CA ASP A 65 8.55 -3.93 -21.35
C ASP A 65 7.05 -3.80 -21.01
N TYR A 66 6.39 -2.83 -21.65
CA TYR A 66 5.07 -2.36 -21.22
C TYR A 66 3.94 -3.06 -21.99
N CYS A 67 3.09 -3.78 -21.26
CA CYS A 67 1.98 -4.56 -21.79
C CYS A 67 0.62 -3.98 -21.34
N LEU A 68 -0.27 -3.71 -22.29
CA LEU A 68 -1.65 -3.32 -22.00
C LEU A 68 -2.49 -4.59 -21.79
N GLU A 69 -3.01 -4.75 -20.57
CA GLU A 69 -3.83 -5.89 -20.16
C GLU A 69 -5.07 -5.37 -19.41
N PRO A 70 -6.18 -5.16 -20.12
CA PRO A 70 -7.38 -4.54 -19.54
C PRO A 70 -8.01 -5.34 -18.38
N HIS A 71 -7.76 -6.65 -18.32
CA HIS A 71 -8.44 -7.57 -17.41
C HIS A 71 -7.60 -8.01 -16.20
N ILE A 72 -6.53 -7.28 -15.85
CA ILE A 72 -5.65 -7.66 -14.71
C ILE A 72 -6.31 -7.52 -13.33
N HIS A 73 -7.46 -6.89 -13.22
CA HIS A 73 -8.27 -6.85 -11.99
C HIS A 73 -9.32 -7.97 -11.94
N GLU A 74 -9.40 -8.80 -12.99
CA GLU A 74 -10.21 -10.00 -13.04
C GLU A 74 -9.29 -11.22 -12.87
N GLN A 75 -9.64 -12.14 -11.97
CA GLN A 75 -8.76 -13.25 -11.58
C GLN A 75 -8.29 -14.09 -12.78
N GLU A 76 -9.22 -14.56 -13.61
CA GLU A 76 -8.86 -15.36 -14.79
C GLU A 76 -8.18 -14.52 -15.88
N GLY A 77 -8.53 -13.25 -16.03
CA GLY A 77 -7.85 -12.32 -16.92
C GLY A 77 -6.37 -12.18 -16.58
N LEU A 78 -6.07 -11.97 -15.29
CA LEU A 78 -4.71 -11.91 -14.79
C LEU A 78 -3.95 -13.22 -15.00
N TYR A 79 -4.55 -14.37 -14.64
CA TYR A 79 -3.87 -15.65 -14.77
C TYR A 79 -3.58 -16.02 -16.23
N ASN A 80 -4.51 -15.74 -17.15
CA ASN A 80 -4.31 -15.97 -18.58
C ASN A 80 -3.16 -15.10 -19.15
N ALA A 81 -3.06 -13.83 -18.70
CA ALA A 81 -1.97 -12.95 -19.09
C ALA A 81 -0.62 -13.48 -18.57
N LEU A 82 -0.57 -13.92 -17.31
CA LEU A 82 0.64 -14.47 -16.71
C LEU A 82 1.07 -15.80 -17.33
N GLU A 83 0.12 -16.68 -17.67
CA GLU A 83 0.42 -17.94 -18.39
C GLU A 83 1.03 -17.66 -19.76
N ARG A 84 0.47 -16.72 -20.54
CA ARG A 84 1.02 -16.29 -21.83
C ARG A 84 2.44 -15.76 -21.68
N ILE A 85 2.69 -14.88 -20.70
CA ILE A 85 4.03 -14.34 -20.43
C ILE A 85 5.02 -15.45 -20.08
N ALA A 86 4.62 -16.40 -19.22
CA ALA A 86 5.48 -17.53 -18.87
C ALA A 86 5.86 -18.35 -20.12
N GLN A 87 4.89 -18.64 -20.98
CA GLN A 87 5.12 -19.36 -22.25
C GLN A 87 6.06 -18.58 -23.19
N GLU A 88 5.87 -17.28 -23.34
CA GLU A 88 6.70 -16.42 -24.19
C GLU A 88 8.14 -16.33 -23.67
N VAL A 89 8.30 -16.06 -22.34
CA VAL A 89 9.63 -15.92 -21.72
C VAL A 89 10.37 -17.25 -21.74
N HIS A 90 9.77 -18.36 -21.28
CA HIS A 90 10.44 -19.66 -21.25
C HIS A 90 10.64 -20.26 -22.64
N GLY A 91 9.81 -19.89 -23.62
CA GLY A 91 10.01 -20.27 -25.01
C GLY A 91 11.26 -19.64 -25.64
N ALA A 92 11.60 -18.41 -25.25
CA ALA A 92 12.78 -17.68 -25.71
C ALA A 92 13.99 -17.87 -24.79
N HIS A 93 13.76 -17.97 -23.48
CA HIS A 93 14.76 -17.95 -22.40
C HIS A 93 14.39 -18.96 -21.31
N PRO A 94 14.54 -20.28 -21.57
CA PRO A 94 14.13 -21.32 -20.62
C PRO A 94 14.93 -21.29 -19.30
N GLU A 95 16.09 -20.63 -19.30
CA GLU A 95 16.95 -20.47 -18.12
C GLU A 95 16.45 -19.40 -17.14
N LYS A 96 15.49 -18.52 -17.53
CA LYS A 96 15.04 -17.42 -16.69
C LYS A 96 14.06 -17.87 -15.60
N THR A 97 14.21 -17.29 -14.43
CA THR A 97 13.26 -17.36 -13.32
C THR A 97 12.31 -16.16 -13.39
N LEU A 98 11.03 -16.38 -13.31
CA LEU A 98 10.02 -15.32 -13.28
C LEU A 98 9.76 -14.86 -11.84
N LEU A 99 9.74 -13.55 -11.57
CA LEU A 99 9.35 -12.96 -10.29
C LEU A 99 8.11 -12.10 -10.48
N ILE A 100 7.00 -12.44 -9.81
CA ILE A 100 5.75 -11.68 -9.92
C ILE A 100 5.56 -10.71 -8.74
N LEU A 101 5.24 -9.44 -9.05
CA LEU A 101 5.05 -8.37 -8.08
C LEU A 101 3.74 -7.61 -8.37
N GLY A 102 2.82 -7.56 -7.42
CA GLY A 102 1.56 -6.82 -7.51
C GLY A 102 1.63 -5.47 -6.79
N CYS A 103 0.89 -4.49 -7.29
CA CYS A 103 0.93 -3.12 -6.78
C CYS A 103 -0.20 -2.77 -5.80
N ASP A 104 -1.27 -3.54 -5.76
CA ASP A 104 -2.43 -3.28 -4.90
C ASP A 104 -2.93 -4.54 -4.17
N ASP A 105 -3.91 -4.37 -3.30
CA ASP A 105 -4.46 -5.44 -2.48
C ASP A 105 -5.21 -6.49 -3.31
N CYS A 106 -5.85 -6.07 -4.40
CA CYS A 106 -6.53 -6.97 -5.32
C CYS A 106 -5.52 -7.91 -5.99
N HIS A 107 -4.41 -7.36 -6.50
CA HIS A 107 -3.34 -8.16 -7.09
C HIS A 107 -2.68 -9.08 -6.05
N ALA A 108 -2.32 -8.57 -4.86
CA ALA A 108 -1.73 -9.39 -3.79
C ALA A 108 -2.64 -10.58 -3.42
N ARG A 109 -3.96 -10.34 -3.33
CA ARG A 109 -4.97 -11.36 -3.04
C ARG A 109 -5.04 -12.42 -4.15
N MET A 110 -5.14 -12.00 -5.42
CA MET A 110 -5.19 -12.94 -6.55
C MET A 110 -3.88 -13.73 -6.69
N LEU A 111 -2.72 -13.08 -6.54
CA LEU A 111 -1.42 -13.75 -6.62
C LEU A 111 -1.22 -14.76 -5.49
N SER A 112 -1.67 -14.45 -4.27
CA SER A 112 -1.67 -15.37 -3.15
C SER A 112 -2.62 -16.56 -3.37
N GLN A 113 -3.83 -16.29 -3.88
CA GLN A 113 -4.83 -17.32 -4.17
C GLN A 113 -4.39 -18.29 -5.28
N GLY A 114 -3.77 -17.77 -6.33
CA GLY A 114 -3.24 -18.54 -7.45
C GLY A 114 -1.79 -19.01 -7.27
N LYS A 115 -1.22 -18.92 -6.06
CA LYS A 115 0.20 -19.14 -5.80
C LYS A 115 0.72 -20.44 -6.39
N GLN A 116 0.06 -21.57 -6.15
CA GLN A 116 0.48 -22.88 -6.68
C GLN A 116 0.44 -22.91 -8.21
N ARG A 117 -0.66 -22.42 -8.83
CA ARG A 117 -0.78 -22.34 -10.31
C ARG A 117 0.36 -21.52 -10.92
N LEU A 118 0.72 -20.39 -10.28
CA LEU A 118 1.80 -19.52 -10.76
C LEU A 118 3.18 -20.16 -10.56
N GLN A 119 3.39 -20.86 -9.44
CA GLN A 119 4.62 -21.62 -9.20
C GLN A 119 4.80 -22.74 -10.23
N ASP A 120 3.73 -23.44 -10.59
CA ASP A 120 3.76 -24.48 -11.65
C ASP A 120 4.10 -23.90 -13.04
N LEU A 121 3.90 -22.59 -13.25
CA LEU A 121 4.32 -21.84 -14.44
C LEU A 121 5.76 -21.26 -14.31
N GLY A 122 6.47 -21.51 -13.21
CA GLY A 122 7.84 -21.04 -12.97
C GLY A 122 7.94 -19.67 -12.32
N TYR A 123 6.85 -19.12 -11.77
CA TYR A 123 6.91 -17.86 -11.02
C TYR A 123 7.35 -18.06 -9.58
N VAL A 124 8.24 -17.19 -9.12
CA VAL A 124 8.43 -16.91 -7.69
C VAL A 124 7.33 -15.94 -7.24
N VAL A 125 6.56 -16.35 -6.24
CA VAL A 125 5.38 -15.60 -5.74
C VAL A 125 5.64 -15.17 -4.29
N PRO A 126 6.13 -13.93 -4.04
CA PRO A 126 6.61 -13.49 -2.72
C PRO A 126 5.47 -13.00 -1.81
N TYR A 127 4.38 -13.74 -1.74
CA TYR A 127 3.22 -13.46 -0.90
C TYR A 127 2.97 -14.58 0.08
N ILE A 128 2.36 -14.26 1.22
CA ILE A 128 1.88 -15.26 2.19
C ILE A 128 0.79 -16.15 1.57
N ASP A 129 0.48 -17.27 2.19
CA ASP A 129 -0.56 -18.15 1.70
C ASP A 129 -1.94 -17.54 1.89
N PHE A 130 -2.83 -17.81 0.93
CA PHE A 130 -4.13 -17.17 0.85
C PHE A 130 -4.99 -17.29 2.11
N PRO A 131 -5.06 -18.43 2.82
CA PRO A 131 -5.82 -18.51 4.07
C PRO A 131 -5.35 -17.50 5.14
N LEU A 132 -4.04 -17.30 5.28
CA LEU A 132 -3.51 -16.31 6.22
C LEU A 132 -3.80 -14.87 5.73
N LEU A 133 -3.60 -14.61 4.42
CA LEU A 133 -3.90 -13.30 3.83
C LEU A 133 -5.37 -12.94 4.06
N ASP A 134 -6.27 -13.86 3.74
CA ASP A 134 -7.73 -13.66 3.86
C ASP A 134 -8.14 -13.43 5.32
N ASP A 135 -7.53 -14.13 6.27
CA ASP A 135 -7.81 -14.00 7.72
C ASP A 135 -7.38 -12.61 8.23
N ILE A 136 -6.09 -12.27 8.11
CA ILE A 136 -5.54 -11.06 8.76
C ILE A 136 -5.92 -9.75 8.08
N THR A 137 -6.38 -9.76 6.82
CA THR A 137 -6.87 -8.56 6.14
C THR A 137 -8.32 -8.23 6.47
N GLN A 138 -9.05 -9.13 7.12
CA GLN A 138 -10.38 -8.83 7.64
C GLN A 138 -10.26 -7.94 8.87
N LYS A 139 -10.86 -6.75 8.83
CA LYS A 139 -10.73 -5.74 9.92
C LYS A 139 -11.11 -6.29 11.29
N ARG A 140 -12.15 -7.12 11.36
CA ARG A 140 -12.57 -7.73 12.61
C ARG A 140 -11.49 -8.66 13.16
N ARG A 141 -10.95 -9.55 12.33
CA ARG A 141 -9.91 -10.49 12.73
C ARG A 141 -8.61 -9.78 13.11
N PHE A 142 -8.23 -8.76 12.34
CA PHE A 142 -7.08 -7.90 12.66
C PHE A 142 -7.20 -7.29 14.06
N TYR A 143 -8.37 -6.76 14.42
CA TYR A 143 -8.59 -6.16 15.74
C TYR A 143 -8.68 -7.19 16.87
N GLU A 144 -9.23 -8.39 16.61
CA GLU A 144 -9.18 -9.49 17.56
C GLU A 144 -7.73 -9.88 17.91
N ILE A 145 -6.85 -9.99 16.91
CA ILE A 145 -5.43 -10.24 17.11
C ILE A 145 -4.76 -9.06 17.87
N CYS A 146 -5.10 -7.83 17.52
CA CYS A 146 -4.58 -6.66 18.22
C CYS A 146 -4.97 -6.69 19.71
N GLU A 147 -6.21 -7.04 20.03
CA GLU A 147 -6.70 -7.18 21.41
C GLU A 147 -5.96 -8.30 22.17
N GLU A 148 -5.81 -9.48 21.57
CA GLU A 148 -5.05 -10.60 22.14
C GLU A 148 -3.59 -10.24 22.46
N LEU A 149 -3.01 -9.32 21.71
CA LEU A 149 -1.61 -8.92 21.80
C LEU A 149 -1.38 -7.56 22.50
N ASP A 150 -2.39 -6.97 23.11
CA ASP A 150 -2.32 -5.61 23.68
C ASP A 150 -1.75 -4.58 22.69
N ILE A 151 -2.13 -4.65 21.43
CA ILE A 151 -1.78 -3.67 20.40
C ILE A 151 -2.92 -2.64 20.32
N PRO A 152 -2.64 -1.35 20.52
CA PRO A 152 -3.71 -0.34 20.49
C PRO A 152 -4.35 -0.22 19.09
N PHE A 153 -5.67 -0.20 19.04
CA PHE A 153 -6.47 0.03 17.84
C PHE A 153 -7.67 0.93 18.15
N PRO A 154 -8.31 1.56 17.16
CA PRO A 154 -9.50 2.37 17.41
C PRO A 154 -10.64 1.50 17.96
N LYS A 155 -11.27 1.92 19.02
CA LYS A 155 -12.47 1.23 19.55
C LYS A 155 -13.49 1.09 18.45
N THR A 156 -13.97 -0.12 18.22
CA THR A 156 -14.75 -0.46 17.02
C THR A 156 -15.97 -1.28 17.41
N TRP A 157 -17.13 -0.95 16.82
CA TRP A 157 -18.38 -1.66 16.98
C TRP A 157 -18.93 -2.07 15.62
N TYR A 158 -19.66 -3.17 15.59
CA TYR A 158 -20.20 -3.77 14.36
C TYR A 158 -21.70 -3.95 14.49
N PHE A 159 -22.47 -3.44 13.52
CA PHE A 159 -23.90 -3.54 13.48
C PHE A 159 -24.38 -4.13 12.16
N ASP A 160 -25.18 -5.19 12.24
CA ASP A 160 -25.76 -5.86 11.07
C ASP A 160 -26.91 -5.00 10.50
N CYS A 161 -26.74 -4.48 9.29
CA CYS A 161 -27.75 -3.65 8.64
C CYS A 161 -28.93 -4.49 8.12
N GLY A 162 -28.74 -5.80 7.87
CA GLY A 162 -29.81 -6.70 7.44
C GLY A 162 -30.69 -7.20 8.61
N ASN A 163 -30.05 -7.67 9.69
CA ASN A 163 -30.73 -8.37 10.80
C ASN A 163 -30.50 -7.71 12.17
N GLY A 164 -29.87 -6.55 12.20
CA GLY A 164 -29.60 -5.83 13.45
C GLY A 164 -30.82 -5.12 14.06
N PRO A 165 -30.61 -4.40 15.17
CA PRO A 165 -31.68 -3.68 15.84
C PRO A 165 -32.25 -2.54 14.96
N ASP A 166 -33.50 -2.20 15.15
CA ASP A 166 -34.13 -1.08 14.45
C ASP A 166 -33.52 0.28 14.87
N GLU A 167 -33.13 0.39 16.14
CA GLU A 167 -32.48 1.57 16.72
C GLU A 167 -31.17 1.17 17.42
N LEU A 168 -30.13 2.01 17.31
CA LEU A 168 -28.88 1.85 18.04
C LEU A 168 -28.91 2.55 19.39
N PRO A 169 -28.14 2.09 20.39
CA PRO A 169 -27.99 2.79 21.67
C PRO A 169 -27.07 4.01 21.50
N VAL A 170 -27.53 5.01 20.75
CA VAL A 170 -26.70 6.14 20.27
C VAL A 170 -26.05 6.94 21.38
N ASP A 171 -26.65 7.00 22.57
CA ASP A 171 -26.13 7.74 23.75
C ASP A 171 -24.92 7.03 24.41
N GLU A 172 -24.63 5.78 24.05
CA GLU A 172 -23.55 4.99 24.66
C GLU A 172 -22.19 5.14 23.96
N PHE A 173 -22.13 5.86 22.83
CA PHE A 173 -20.90 6.00 22.05
C PHE A 173 -20.14 7.28 22.36
N PRO A 174 -18.78 7.23 22.30
CA PRO A 174 -17.94 8.42 22.42
C PRO A 174 -17.89 9.18 21.09
N TYR A 175 -18.52 10.33 21.00
CA TYR A 175 -18.45 11.18 19.81
C TYR A 175 -17.21 12.07 19.81
N PRO A 176 -16.66 12.41 18.61
CA PRO A 176 -17.12 12.02 17.27
C PRO A 176 -16.78 10.57 16.92
N LEU A 177 -17.50 10.00 15.93
CA LEU A 177 -17.30 8.65 15.41
C LEU A 177 -17.05 8.67 13.90
N ILE A 178 -16.42 7.62 13.41
CA ILE A 178 -16.41 7.27 11.98
C ILE A 178 -17.36 6.12 11.74
N ALA A 179 -18.31 6.28 10.81
CA ALA A 179 -19.15 5.20 10.34
C ALA A 179 -18.79 4.83 8.90
N LYS A 180 -18.56 3.56 8.64
CA LYS A 180 -18.19 3.04 7.31
C LYS A 180 -18.74 1.63 7.09
N PRO A 181 -18.97 1.22 5.82
CA PRO A 181 -19.39 -0.14 5.53
C PRO A 181 -18.23 -1.13 5.74
N SER A 182 -18.56 -2.36 6.12
CA SER A 182 -17.59 -3.47 6.09
C SER A 182 -17.31 -3.95 4.67
N ASN A 183 -18.26 -3.79 3.74
CA ASN A 183 -18.14 -4.12 2.33
C ASN A 183 -18.42 -2.86 1.48
N SER A 184 -17.37 -2.24 0.97
CA SER A 184 -17.47 -1.00 0.19
C SER A 184 -18.15 -1.19 -1.17
N ALA A 185 -17.99 -2.37 -1.82
CA ALA A 185 -18.61 -2.63 -3.11
C ALA A 185 -20.13 -2.74 -2.99
N GLN A 186 -20.63 -3.59 -2.07
CA GLN A 186 -22.07 -3.67 -1.82
C GLN A 186 -22.68 -2.35 -1.35
N PHE A 187 -21.91 -1.56 -0.59
CA PHE A 187 -22.38 -0.25 -0.14
C PHE A 187 -22.50 0.77 -1.27
N GLN A 188 -21.59 0.68 -2.25
CA GLN A 188 -21.65 1.47 -3.47
C GLN A 188 -22.84 1.06 -4.34
N ASP A 189 -23.13 -0.24 -4.45
CA ASP A 189 -24.29 -0.74 -5.18
C ASP A 189 -25.61 -0.29 -4.55
N ALA A 190 -25.65 -0.13 -3.23
CA ALA A 190 -26.80 0.33 -2.47
C ALA A 190 -26.97 1.87 -2.45
N GLU A 191 -26.03 2.66 -3.00
CA GLU A 191 -26.06 4.13 -3.04
C GLU A 191 -27.45 4.72 -3.40
N PRO A 192 -28.15 4.22 -4.45
CA PRO A 192 -29.44 4.80 -4.83
C PRO A 192 -30.54 4.68 -3.78
N SER A 193 -30.37 3.75 -2.83
CA SER A 193 -31.34 3.49 -1.74
C SER A 193 -31.01 4.16 -0.41
N ILE A 194 -29.82 4.81 -0.30
CA ILE A 194 -29.32 5.43 0.94
C ILE A 194 -29.46 6.94 0.86
N GLU A 195 -30.35 7.52 1.67
CA GLU A 195 -30.48 8.96 1.78
C GLU A 195 -29.22 9.59 2.40
N GLY A 196 -28.63 10.59 1.71
CA GLY A 196 -27.42 11.24 2.18
C GLY A 196 -26.17 10.35 2.10
N TRP A 197 -26.11 9.43 1.13
CA TRP A 197 -25.00 8.50 0.95
C TRP A 197 -23.64 9.19 0.95
N ARG A 198 -22.70 8.61 1.71
CA ARG A 198 -21.27 8.95 1.74
C ARG A 198 -20.46 7.68 1.90
N LYS A 199 -19.30 7.62 1.30
CA LYS A 199 -18.39 6.48 1.47
C LYS A 199 -17.97 6.25 2.93
N ILE A 200 -17.83 7.35 3.69
CA ILE A 200 -17.49 7.37 5.11
C ILE A 200 -18.27 8.54 5.73
N TYR A 201 -18.83 8.32 6.90
CA TYR A 201 -19.52 9.34 7.70
C TYR A 201 -18.67 9.70 8.91
N GLU A 202 -18.47 10.98 9.13
CA GLU A 202 -17.99 11.54 10.39
C GLU A 202 -19.22 11.98 11.18
N ILE A 203 -19.42 11.39 12.33
CA ILE A 203 -20.64 11.50 13.13
C ILE A 203 -20.32 12.28 14.40
N GLU A 204 -20.91 13.45 14.54
CA GLU A 204 -20.62 14.38 15.64
C GLU A 204 -21.59 14.24 16.82
N SER A 205 -22.76 13.62 16.61
CA SER A 205 -23.80 13.54 17.65
C SER A 205 -24.64 12.27 17.59
N PRO A 206 -25.34 11.93 18.72
CA PRO A 206 -26.33 10.84 18.78
C PRO A 206 -27.42 10.95 17.70
N GLU A 207 -27.93 12.17 17.47
CA GLU A 207 -28.97 12.42 16.49
C GLU A 207 -28.53 12.12 15.07
N GLU A 208 -27.29 12.51 14.74
CA GLU A 208 -26.69 12.25 13.44
C GLU A 208 -26.47 10.74 13.24
N LEU A 209 -25.99 10.03 14.26
CA LEU A 209 -25.86 8.57 14.21
C LEU A 209 -27.21 7.89 13.99
N ALA A 210 -28.24 8.32 14.71
CA ALA A 210 -29.59 7.77 14.55
C ALA A 210 -30.12 7.99 13.12
N GLN A 211 -29.87 9.16 12.53
CA GLN A 211 -30.26 9.45 11.15
C GLN A 211 -29.54 8.57 10.14
N VAL A 212 -28.20 8.49 10.25
CA VAL A 212 -27.37 7.67 9.35
C VAL A 212 -27.74 6.20 9.49
N TRP A 213 -27.91 5.69 10.71
CA TRP A 213 -28.33 4.30 10.94
C TRP A 213 -29.66 4.00 10.26
N ARG A 214 -30.67 4.84 10.47
CA ARG A 214 -32.00 4.66 9.87
C ARG A 214 -31.94 4.64 8.35
N SER A 215 -31.17 5.56 7.74
CA SER A 215 -31.02 5.62 6.30
C SER A 215 -30.38 4.33 5.73
N ILE A 216 -29.33 3.83 6.38
CA ILE A 216 -28.63 2.61 5.95
C ILE A 216 -29.49 1.36 6.25
N ARG A 217 -30.12 1.27 7.44
CA ARG A 217 -30.93 0.13 7.88
C ARG A 217 -32.15 -0.11 6.98
N THR A 218 -32.69 0.94 6.36
CA THR A 218 -33.84 0.87 5.44
C THR A 218 -33.45 0.76 3.98
N SER A 219 -32.16 0.69 3.67
CA SER A 219 -31.62 0.58 2.31
C SER A 219 -31.44 -0.87 1.87
N ASP A 220 -30.93 -1.05 0.65
CA ASP A 220 -30.57 -2.37 0.10
C ASP A 220 -29.24 -2.91 0.67
N TYR A 221 -28.53 -2.15 1.51
CA TYR A 221 -27.31 -2.59 2.16
C TYR A 221 -27.60 -3.51 3.35
N ASN A 222 -27.25 -4.78 3.25
CA ASN A 222 -27.54 -5.82 4.23
C ASN A 222 -26.31 -6.42 4.93
N ASN A 223 -25.14 -5.73 4.87
CA ASN A 223 -23.92 -6.14 5.53
C ASN A 223 -23.67 -5.31 6.80
N LEU A 224 -22.48 -5.39 7.38
CA LEU A 224 -22.16 -4.70 8.64
C LEU A 224 -21.86 -3.22 8.41
N LEU A 225 -22.42 -2.36 9.24
CA LEU A 225 -21.92 -1.01 9.50
C LEU A 225 -20.85 -1.08 10.60
N VAL A 226 -19.69 -0.51 10.34
CA VAL A 226 -18.58 -0.40 11.29
C VAL A 226 -18.60 1.00 11.87
N LEU A 227 -18.85 1.13 13.16
CA LEU A 227 -18.64 2.37 13.90
C LEU A 227 -17.25 2.32 14.54
N GLN A 228 -16.53 3.42 14.50
CA GLN A 228 -15.18 3.49 15.01
C GLN A 228 -14.93 4.82 15.72
N ASP A 229 -14.28 4.78 16.87
CA ASP A 229 -13.82 5.97 17.58
C ASP A 229 -12.99 6.87 16.66
N PHE A 230 -13.30 8.14 16.58
CA PHE A 230 -12.55 9.10 15.81
C PHE A 230 -11.22 9.42 16.51
N ILE A 231 -10.12 9.11 15.85
CA ILE A 231 -8.79 9.48 16.34
C ILE A 231 -8.46 10.88 15.86
N PRO A 232 -8.28 11.88 16.76
CA PRO A 232 -8.03 13.26 16.36
C PRO A 232 -6.66 13.43 15.70
N GLY A 233 -6.47 14.55 15.01
CA GLY A 233 -5.22 14.92 14.36
C GLY A 233 -5.29 14.90 12.85
N GLY A 234 -4.50 15.77 12.21
CA GLY A 234 -4.36 15.91 10.78
C GLY A 234 -3.41 14.87 10.16
N ASP A 235 -2.84 15.21 9.02
CA ASP A 235 -1.92 14.35 8.27
C ASP A 235 -0.71 13.95 9.12
N ASP A 236 -0.17 14.87 9.91
CA ASP A 236 1.00 14.67 10.77
C ASP A 236 0.75 13.78 12.01
N ALA A 237 -0.49 13.37 12.24
CA ALA A 237 -0.81 12.31 13.21
C ALA A 237 -0.65 10.91 12.60
N ILE A 238 -0.62 10.77 11.26
CA ILE A 238 -0.55 9.48 10.58
C ILE A 238 0.89 8.99 10.56
N ARG A 239 1.04 7.69 10.80
CA ARG A 239 2.30 6.94 10.69
C ARG A 239 2.13 5.82 9.69
N THR A 240 3.19 5.54 8.97
CA THR A 240 3.29 4.35 8.13
C THR A 240 4.50 3.53 8.58
N LEU A 241 4.34 2.23 8.57
CA LEU A 241 5.42 1.29 8.86
C LEU A 241 5.41 0.19 7.80
N THR A 242 6.51 0.06 7.07
CA THR A 242 6.76 -1.08 6.18
C THR A 242 7.76 -2.01 6.85
N THR A 243 7.45 -3.30 6.83
CA THR A 243 8.23 -4.35 7.45
C THR A 243 8.53 -5.45 6.46
N PHE A 244 9.62 -6.18 6.70
CA PHE A 244 9.93 -7.41 5.98
C PHE A 244 10.28 -8.51 6.99
N SER A 245 9.61 -9.66 6.88
CA SER A 245 9.86 -10.86 7.68
C SER A 245 10.41 -11.99 6.80
N ASP A 246 11.33 -12.78 7.35
CA ASP A 246 11.95 -13.91 6.65
C ASP A 246 11.10 -15.19 6.68
N ALA A 247 11.66 -16.28 6.16
CA ALA A 247 11.01 -17.60 6.13
C ALA A 247 10.70 -18.17 7.52
N SER A 248 11.39 -17.72 8.57
CA SER A 248 11.14 -18.13 9.95
C SER A 248 10.02 -17.32 10.62
N GLY A 249 9.50 -16.28 9.95
CA GLY A 249 8.54 -15.34 10.50
C GLY A 249 9.19 -14.25 11.37
N ASP A 250 10.51 -14.18 11.38
CA ASP A 250 11.25 -13.17 12.12
C ASP A 250 11.27 -11.85 11.37
N LEU A 251 10.93 -10.76 12.06
CA LEU A 251 11.04 -9.41 11.54
C LEU A 251 12.53 -9.08 11.29
N ARG A 252 12.87 -8.81 10.02
CA ARG A 252 14.26 -8.54 9.59
C ARG A 252 14.48 -7.08 9.21
N VAL A 253 13.53 -6.44 8.54
CA VAL A 253 13.72 -5.05 8.15
C VAL A 253 12.50 -4.23 8.50
N VAL A 254 12.76 -3.03 8.99
CA VAL A 254 11.73 -2.03 9.29
C VAL A 254 12.12 -0.67 8.71
N ALA A 255 11.12 0.02 8.18
CA ALA A 255 11.20 1.42 7.81
C ALA A 255 9.86 2.07 8.12
N GLY A 256 9.87 3.32 8.55
CA GLY A 256 8.64 4.01 8.87
C GLY A 256 8.82 5.53 8.90
N GLY A 257 7.71 6.22 9.04
CA GLY A 257 7.76 7.68 9.11
C GLY A 257 6.42 8.32 9.40
N VAL A 258 6.49 9.61 9.64
CA VAL A 258 5.33 10.48 9.77
C VAL A 258 4.88 10.95 8.40
N VAL A 259 3.57 10.90 8.18
CA VAL A 259 2.96 11.46 6.97
C VAL A 259 2.86 12.97 7.14
N CYS A 260 3.59 13.70 6.33
CA CYS A 260 3.59 15.17 6.35
C CYS A 260 2.46 15.76 5.49
N LEU A 261 2.01 15.01 4.48
CA LEU A 261 0.94 15.43 3.57
C LEU A 261 0.31 14.22 2.91
N GLN A 262 -1.02 14.17 2.87
CA GLN A 262 -1.82 13.19 2.14
C GLN A 262 -2.39 13.75 0.84
N ASP A 263 -2.92 12.85 0.00
CA ASP A 263 -3.71 13.20 -1.16
C ASP A 263 -5.14 13.56 -0.73
N HIS A 264 -5.61 14.72 -1.17
CA HIS A 264 -6.96 15.23 -0.90
C HIS A 264 -7.92 15.07 -2.10
N ASP A 265 -7.48 14.43 -3.17
CA ASP A 265 -8.37 14.03 -4.25
C ASP A 265 -9.32 12.94 -3.75
N PRO A 266 -10.65 13.08 -3.93
CA PRO A 266 -11.63 12.09 -3.48
C PRO A 266 -11.35 10.66 -3.94
N THR A 267 -10.71 10.49 -5.11
CA THR A 267 -10.36 9.16 -5.66
C THR A 267 -9.07 8.56 -5.06
N ALA A 268 -8.26 9.40 -4.41
CA ALA A 268 -6.94 9.02 -3.88
C ALA A 268 -6.75 9.42 -2.40
N LEU A 269 -7.85 9.77 -1.74
CA LEU A 269 -7.88 10.26 -0.37
C LEU A 269 -7.17 9.29 0.57
N GLY A 270 -6.32 9.85 1.45
CA GLY A 270 -5.56 9.08 2.43
C GLY A 270 -4.22 8.54 1.94
N ASN A 271 -3.93 8.61 0.62
CA ASN A 271 -2.61 8.18 0.13
C ASN A 271 -1.51 9.15 0.56
N PRO A 272 -0.46 8.71 1.25
CA PRO A 272 0.66 9.56 1.61
C PRO A 272 1.39 10.12 0.38
N LEU A 273 1.54 11.44 0.32
CA LEU A 273 2.30 12.15 -0.71
C LEU A 273 3.64 12.66 -0.21
N CYS A 274 3.79 12.82 1.10
CA CYS A 274 5.04 13.22 1.73
C CYS A 274 5.21 12.47 3.03
N ILE A 275 6.33 11.73 3.17
CA ILE A 275 6.67 10.96 4.36
C ILE A 275 8.08 11.34 4.78
N MET A 276 8.24 11.73 6.04
CA MET A 276 9.54 11.98 6.65
C MET A 276 9.91 10.81 7.56
N GLY A 277 11.12 10.29 7.45
CA GLY A 277 11.60 9.20 8.30
C GLY A 277 11.52 9.57 9.78
N GLU A 278 10.80 8.75 10.53
CA GLU A 278 10.63 8.89 11.99
C GLU A 278 10.54 7.51 12.61
N ARG A 279 11.43 7.23 13.57
CA ARG A 279 11.51 5.94 14.24
C ARG A 279 10.68 5.95 15.52
N GLU A 280 9.74 5.04 15.63
CA GLU A 280 8.86 4.89 16.80
C GLU A 280 8.96 3.46 17.34
N GLU A 281 9.62 3.28 18.48
CA GLU A 281 9.81 1.97 19.09
C GLU A 281 8.50 1.26 19.42
N ALA A 282 7.51 2.01 19.90
CA ALA A 282 6.18 1.46 20.21
C ALA A 282 5.51 0.82 19.00
N ILE A 283 5.62 1.47 17.84
CA ILE A 283 5.06 0.95 16.57
C ILE A 283 5.81 -0.32 16.15
N ILE A 284 7.15 -0.29 16.16
CA ILE A 284 8.00 -1.42 15.76
C ILE A 284 7.71 -2.65 16.65
N SER A 285 7.64 -2.44 17.97
CA SER A 285 7.35 -3.49 18.93
C SER A 285 5.97 -4.13 18.71
N CYS A 286 4.94 -3.32 18.47
CA CYS A 286 3.59 -3.82 18.16
C CYS A 286 3.56 -4.62 16.86
N ALA A 287 4.15 -4.10 15.79
CA ALA A 287 4.22 -4.80 14.51
C ALA A 287 4.98 -6.12 14.62
N LYS A 288 6.09 -6.15 15.37
CA LYS A 288 6.86 -7.39 15.63
C LYS A 288 6.00 -8.44 16.33
N ARG A 289 5.26 -8.06 17.39
CA ARG A 289 4.36 -9.00 18.09
C ARG A 289 3.29 -9.55 17.14
N PHE A 290 2.64 -8.68 16.36
CA PHE A 290 1.64 -9.08 15.38
C PHE A 290 2.20 -10.09 14.37
N LEU A 291 3.29 -9.71 13.68
CA LEU A 291 3.87 -10.53 12.61
C LEU A 291 4.39 -11.87 13.11
N SER A 292 5.04 -11.89 14.29
CA SER A 292 5.51 -13.15 14.90
C SER A 292 4.34 -14.04 15.33
N HIS A 293 3.24 -13.47 15.85
CA HIS A 293 2.06 -14.23 16.25
C HIS A 293 1.41 -14.98 15.08
N VAL A 294 1.30 -14.30 13.93
CA VAL A 294 0.67 -14.90 12.74
C VAL A 294 1.65 -15.67 11.84
N GLY A 295 2.94 -15.70 12.17
CA GLY A 295 3.96 -16.38 11.35
C GLY A 295 4.13 -15.73 9.97
N TYR A 296 4.15 -14.41 9.92
CA TYR A 296 4.15 -13.64 8.66
C TYR A 296 5.49 -13.78 7.93
N ARG A 297 5.44 -13.87 6.57
CA ARG A 297 6.62 -13.87 5.70
C ARG A 297 6.47 -12.85 4.57
N GLY A 298 7.53 -12.09 4.29
CA GLY A 298 7.57 -11.08 3.25
C GLY A 298 7.19 -9.69 3.74
N PHE A 299 6.71 -8.85 2.82
CA PHE A 299 6.35 -7.46 3.13
C PHE A 299 4.98 -7.32 3.77
N ALA A 300 4.92 -6.55 4.86
CA ALA A 300 3.69 -6.03 5.43
C ALA A 300 3.81 -4.50 5.60
N ASN A 301 2.70 -3.78 5.35
CA ASN A 301 2.62 -2.35 5.56
C ASN A 301 1.46 -2.05 6.51
N PHE A 302 1.74 -1.32 7.60
CA PHE A 302 0.76 -0.95 8.61
C PHE A 302 0.35 0.51 8.47
N ASP A 303 -0.95 0.75 8.53
CA ASP A 303 -1.53 2.07 8.63
C ASP A 303 -1.87 2.38 10.08
N ILE A 304 -1.30 3.48 10.61
CA ILE A 304 -1.28 3.79 12.03
C ILE A 304 -1.58 5.27 12.23
N LYS A 305 -2.26 5.62 13.31
CA LYS A 305 -2.47 7.02 13.69
C LYS A 305 -2.09 7.25 15.14
N TYR A 306 -1.38 8.34 15.41
CA TYR A 306 -1.08 8.81 16.75
C TYR A 306 -2.34 9.40 17.38
N ASP A 307 -2.70 8.94 18.58
CA ASP A 307 -3.79 9.45 19.37
C ASP A 307 -3.25 10.39 20.44
N SER A 308 -3.45 11.68 20.23
CA SER A 308 -2.95 12.71 21.15
C SER A 308 -3.67 12.73 22.51
N ARG A 309 -4.82 12.00 22.65
CA ARG A 309 -5.58 11.94 23.91
C ARG A 309 -4.87 11.13 24.99
N ASP A 310 -4.13 10.08 24.58
CA ASP A 310 -3.42 9.18 25.50
C ASP A 310 -1.97 8.90 25.11
N GLY A 311 -1.50 9.44 23.97
CA GLY A 311 -0.14 9.28 23.48
C GLY A 311 0.11 7.91 22.82
N SER A 312 -0.92 7.14 22.49
CA SER A 312 -0.78 5.83 21.87
C SER A 312 -0.77 5.90 20.34
N PHE A 313 -0.30 4.82 19.72
CA PHE A 313 -0.38 4.63 18.26
C PHE A 313 -1.45 3.58 17.95
N ARG A 314 -2.53 3.99 17.28
CA ARG A 314 -3.65 3.14 16.93
C ARG A 314 -3.42 2.49 15.57
N PHE A 315 -3.41 1.16 15.53
CA PHE A 315 -3.27 0.36 14.30
C PHE A 315 -4.62 0.20 13.62
N PHE A 316 -4.70 0.53 12.33
CA PHE A 316 -5.96 0.50 11.56
C PHE A 316 -6.08 -0.75 10.69
N GLU A 317 -4.99 -1.19 10.08
CA GLU A 317 -4.96 -2.35 9.20
C GLU A 317 -3.52 -2.77 8.89
N VAL A 318 -3.40 -4.00 8.37
CA VAL A 318 -2.19 -4.53 7.76
C VAL A 318 -2.45 -4.81 6.27
N ASN A 319 -1.58 -4.26 5.41
CA ASN A 319 -1.57 -4.56 3.99
C ASN A 319 -0.49 -5.60 3.71
N THR A 320 -0.85 -6.72 3.08
CA THR A 320 0.02 -7.91 2.92
C THR A 320 0.91 -7.82 1.68
N ARG A 321 1.44 -6.66 1.43
CA ARG A 321 2.24 -6.29 0.25
C ARG A 321 3.09 -5.05 0.52
N CYS A 322 3.97 -4.70 -0.43
CA CYS A 322 4.58 -3.39 -0.47
C CYS A 322 3.51 -2.30 -0.58
N GLY A 323 3.60 -1.25 0.24
CA GLY A 323 2.76 -0.07 0.11
C GLY A 323 3.12 0.74 -1.13
N ARG A 324 2.18 1.53 -1.65
CA ARG A 324 2.41 2.44 -2.79
C ARG A 324 3.63 3.35 -2.62
N ASN A 325 3.99 3.63 -1.38
CA ASN A 325 5.06 4.52 -0.94
C ASN A 325 6.31 3.78 -0.45
N THR A 326 6.42 2.47 -0.60
CA THR A 326 7.53 1.64 -0.06
C THR A 326 8.93 2.11 -0.50
N TYR A 327 9.04 2.88 -1.60
CA TYR A 327 10.27 3.51 -2.02
C TYR A 327 10.96 4.31 -0.88
N TYR A 328 10.23 4.80 0.11
CA TYR A 328 10.84 5.47 1.26
C TYR A 328 11.80 4.56 2.06
N MET A 329 11.62 3.23 2.02
CA MET A 329 12.55 2.28 2.63
C MET A 329 13.91 2.33 1.93
N SER A 330 13.94 2.47 0.60
CA SER A 330 15.19 2.67 -0.15
C SER A 330 15.87 3.99 0.24
N LEU A 331 15.11 5.06 0.43
CA LEU A 331 15.63 6.33 0.92
C LEU A 331 16.18 6.22 2.36
N GLY A 332 15.56 5.37 3.18
CA GLY A 332 16.01 5.05 4.53
C GLY A 332 17.27 4.17 4.60
N GLY A 333 17.78 3.70 3.48
CA GLY A 333 19.04 2.95 3.40
C GLY A 333 18.92 1.47 3.05
N GLN A 334 17.71 0.95 2.79
CA GLN A 334 17.51 -0.43 2.38
C GLN A 334 16.70 -0.52 1.08
N ASN A 335 17.33 -0.91 -0.01
CA ASN A 335 16.60 -1.22 -1.25
C ASN A 335 15.61 -2.37 -0.99
N PHE A 336 14.31 -2.06 -1.13
CA PHE A 336 13.27 -3.02 -0.75
C PHE A 336 13.14 -4.22 -1.70
N VAL A 337 13.53 -4.07 -2.97
CA VAL A 337 13.52 -5.20 -3.92
C VAL A 337 14.64 -6.20 -3.66
N GLU A 338 15.77 -5.76 -3.10
CA GLU A 338 16.84 -6.68 -2.69
C GLU A 338 16.34 -7.71 -1.68
N LEU A 339 15.46 -7.30 -0.76
CA LEU A 339 14.89 -8.21 0.24
C LEU A 339 14.07 -9.32 -0.40
N ILE A 340 13.26 -8.96 -1.40
CA ILE A 340 12.44 -9.92 -2.17
C ILE A 340 13.35 -10.91 -2.91
N VAL A 341 14.33 -10.39 -3.63
CA VAL A 341 15.22 -11.22 -4.45
C VAL A 341 16.08 -12.13 -3.57
N ARG A 342 16.68 -11.62 -2.51
CA ARG A 342 17.49 -12.42 -1.58
C ARG A 342 16.68 -13.54 -0.95
N GLU A 343 15.53 -13.22 -0.36
CA GLU A 343 14.71 -14.17 0.38
C GLU A 343 14.01 -15.19 -0.53
N PHE A 344 13.32 -14.72 -1.58
CA PHE A 344 12.41 -15.57 -2.35
C PHE A 344 13.04 -16.15 -3.60
N VAL A 345 14.06 -15.50 -4.18
CA VAL A 345 14.71 -15.96 -5.41
C VAL A 345 16.03 -16.69 -5.11
N MET A 346 16.87 -16.10 -4.24
CA MET A 346 18.20 -16.63 -3.95
C MET A 346 18.22 -17.58 -2.72
N GLY A 347 17.17 -17.58 -1.89
CA GLY A 347 17.13 -18.33 -0.64
C GLY A 347 18.22 -17.89 0.37
N GLN A 348 18.64 -16.61 0.30
CA GLN A 348 19.68 -16.07 1.16
C GLN A 348 19.08 -15.39 2.39
N PRO A 349 19.71 -15.54 3.57
CA PRO A 349 19.21 -14.92 4.78
C PRO A 349 19.29 -13.38 4.69
N VAL A 350 18.26 -12.74 5.25
CA VAL A 350 18.23 -11.29 5.44
C VAL A 350 18.59 -10.98 6.89
N GLU A 351 19.59 -10.13 7.09
CA GLU A 351 19.98 -9.69 8.44
C GLU A 351 19.03 -8.60 8.95
N TYR A 352 18.93 -8.48 10.29
CA TYR A 352 18.12 -7.42 10.89
C TYR A 352 18.69 -6.04 10.54
N HIS A 353 17.85 -5.16 10.01
CA HIS A 353 18.22 -3.79 9.65
C HIS A 353 17.06 -2.82 9.87
N GLU A 354 17.36 -1.63 10.37
CA GLU A 354 16.43 -0.52 10.50
C GLU A 354 16.75 0.57 9.47
N ALA A 355 15.88 0.74 8.47
CA ALA A 355 16.08 1.68 7.38
C ALA A 355 15.57 3.08 7.75
N TYR A 356 16.30 3.77 8.63
CA TYR A 356 15.98 5.10 9.16
C TYR A 356 17.08 6.14 8.93
N ASN A 357 17.92 5.99 7.91
CA ASN A 357 18.74 7.10 7.45
C ASN A 357 17.82 8.31 7.19
N PRO A 358 18.21 9.53 7.55
CA PRO A 358 17.35 10.70 7.37
C PRO A 358 16.87 10.87 5.92
N PHE A 359 15.56 10.86 5.70
CA PHE A 359 14.96 10.98 4.38
C PHE A 359 13.67 11.79 4.36
N LEU A 360 13.32 12.29 3.18
CA LEU A 360 11.97 12.71 2.82
C LEU A 360 11.55 12.03 1.51
N TYR A 361 10.57 11.16 1.58
CA TYR A 361 9.80 10.73 0.40
C TYR A 361 8.82 11.82 0.03
N CYS A 362 8.78 12.25 -1.23
CA CYS A 362 7.94 13.37 -1.63
C CYS A 362 7.39 13.19 -3.05
N CYS A 363 6.08 13.26 -3.22
CA CYS A 363 5.42 13.20 -4.52
C CYS A 363 5.01 14.58 -5.06
N VAL A 364 5.20 15.64 -4.29
CA VAL A 364 4.71 16.98 -4.60
C VAL A 364 5.84 18.02 -4.62
N PRO A 365 5.71 19.13 -5.38
CA PRO A 365 6.66 20.23 -5.31
C PRO A 365 6.71 20.88 -3.93
N ALA A 366 7.87 21.36 -3.51
CA ALA A 366 8.07 22.09 -2.24
C ALA A 366 7.08 23.26 -2.05
N TYR A 367 6.59 23.85 -3.14
CA TYR A 367 5.55 24.87 -3.12
C TYR A 367 4.23 24.34 -2.52
N VAL A 368 3.85 23.09 -2.86
CA VAL A 368 2.64 22.45 -2.32
C VAL A 368 2.81 22.22 -0.82
N LEU A 369 3.95 21.69 -0.36
CA LEU A 369 4.23 21.52 1.07
C LEU A 369 4.08 22.84 1.84
N LYS A 370 4.72 23.91 1.34
CA LYS A 370 4.68 25.24 1.98
C LYS A 370 3.28 25.83 2.09
N ARG A 371 2.37 25.46 1.21
CA ARG A 371 1.02 26.01 1.16
C ARG A 371 -0.02 25.12 1.86
N SER A 372 0.28 23.84 2.05
CA SER A 372 -0.71 22.85 2.53
C SER A 372 -0.43 22.32 3.93
N MET A 373 0.81 22.43 4.42
CA MET A 373 1.14 21.97 5.76
C MET A 373 0.88 23.07 6.79
N ASP A 374 -0.01 22.81 7.74
CA ASP A 374 -0.37 23.75 8.82
C ASP A 374 0.69 23.78 9.92
N ASN A 375 1.31 22.64 10.23
CA ASN A 375 2.36 22.53 11.25
C ASN A 375 3.68 23.10 10.74
N GLN A 376 4.03 24.32 11.15
CA GLN A 376 5.21 25.05 10.67
C GLN A 376 6.53 24.44 11.12
N GLU A 377 6.55 23.77 12.27
CA GLU A 377 7.74 23.05 12.75
C GLU A 377 8.01 21.84 11.84
N ARG A 378 6.99 21.01 11.60
CA ARG A 378 7.07 19.86 10.67
C ARG A 378 7.41 20.31 9.24
N LEU A 379 6.84 21.41 8.76
CA LEU A 379 7.19 21.97 7.45
C LEU A 379 8.67 22.31 7.37
N THR A 380 9.23 22.96 8.42
CA THR A 380 10.66 23.33 8.46
C THR A 380 11.54 22.07 8.43
N GLN A 381 11.20 21.04 9.20
CA GLN A 381 11.88 19.75 9.22
C GLN A 381 11.81 19.08 7.86
N ALA A 382 10.61 19.00 7.26
CA ALA A 382 10.39 18.38 5.93
C ALA A 382 11.18 19.09 4.82
N LEU A 383 11.21 20.44 4.81
CA LEU A 383 11.99 21.20 3.82
C LEU A 383 13.50 21.03 3.99
N LYS A 384 13.98 20.84 5.24
CA LYS A 384 15.38 20.51 5.50
C LYS A 384 15.69 19.11 5.00
N ALA A 385 14.85 18.13 5.31
CA ALA A 385 15.01 16.76 4.86
C ALA A 385 14.95 16.65 3.33
N LEU A 386 14.02 17.39 2.67
CA LEU A 386 13.93 17.42 1.19
C LEU A 386 15.24 17.85 0.52
N LYS A 387 15.97 18.79 1.12
CA LYS A 387 17.27 19.25 0.59
C LYS A 387 18.40 18.26 0.82
N ALA A 388 18.28 17.43 1.85
CA ALA A 388 19.31 16.49 2.25
C ALA A 388 19.10 15.09 1.66
N THR A 389 17.92 14.79 1.14
CA THR A 389 17.60 13.49 0.57
C THR A 389 18.00 13.45 -0.91
N ASP A 390 18.80 12.47 -1.27
CA ASP A 390 19.06 12.17 -2.67
C ASP A 390 17.83 11.50 -3.30
N GLU A 391 17.39 12.02 -4.45
CA GLU A 391 16.24 11.49 -5.22
C GLU A 391 14.93 11.33 -4.41
N PRO A 392 14.45 12.39 -3.72
CA PRO A 392 13.25 12.29 -2.87
C PRO A 392 11.95 11.99 -3.64
N TYR A 393 11.99 12.14 -4.97
CA TYR A 393 10.85 11.97 -5.86
C TYR A 393 10.83 10.56 -6.46
N PRO A 394 9.84 9.71 -6.12
CA PRO A 394 9.84 8.29 -6.52
C PRO A 394 9.79 8.09 -8.02
N LEU A 395 9.17 8.99 -8.77
CA LEU A 395 9.03 8.90 -10.23
C LEU A 395 10.22 9.45 -11.01
N HIS A 396 11.10 10.24 -10.39
CA HIS A 396 12.27 10.78 -11.06
C HIS A 396 13.47 9.84 -10.86
N TYR A 397 14.06 9.38 -11.96
CA TYR A 397 15.23 8.52 -11.93
C TYR A 397 16.19 8.90 -13.08
N ALA A 398 17.28 9.55 -12.74
CA ALA A 398 18.21 10.12 -13.72
C ALA A 398 18.73 9.12 -14.78
N PRO A 399 19.00 7.84 -14.45
CA PRO A 399 19.41 6.84 -15.44
C PRO A 399 18.32 6.47 -16.47
N ASP A 400 17.05 6.80 -16.23
CA ASP A 400 15.96 6.46 -17.15
C ASP A 400 15.91 7.39 -18.37
N SER A 401 15.05 7.08 -19.33
CA SER A 401 14.92 7.83 -20.58
C SER A 401 14.56 9.30 -20.34
N PHE A 402 14.97 10.16 -21.26
CA PHE A 402 14.57 11.57 -21.22
C PHE A 402 13.05 11.73 -21.25
N LYS A 403 12.34 10.91 -22.02
CA LYS A 403 10.86 10.97 -22.10
C LYS A 403 10.21 10.61 -20.79
N HIS A 404 10.66 9.54 -20.13
CA HIS A 404 10.18 9.17 -18.79
C HIS A 404 10.37 10.34 -17.82
N ASN A 405 11.59 10.86 -17.69
CA ASN A 405 11.90 11.94 -16.74
C ASN A 405 11.13 13.23 -17.05
N MET A 406 10.83 13.52 -18.32
CA MET A 406 9.94 14.60 -18.72
C MET A 406 8.50 14.38 -18.19
N TRP A 407 7.93 13.19 -18.37
CA TRP A 407 6.59 12.86 -17.86
C TRP A 407 6.54 12.84 -16.33
N ALA A 408 7.55 12.30 -15.66
CA ALA A 408 7.67 12.37 -14.21
C ALA A 408 7.63 13.82 -13.70
N LYS A 409 8.34 14.74 -14.37
CA LYS A 409 8.32 16.17 -14.05
C LYS A 409 6.95 16.80 -14.31
N ILE A 410 6.27 16.45 -15.40
CA ILE A 410 4.92 16.93 -15.70
C ILE A 410 3.94 16.47 -14.62
N MET A 411 3.98 15.20 -14.26
CA MET A 411 3.12 14.65 -13.19
C MET A 411 3.39 15.32 -11.85
N HIS A 412 4.65 15.55 -11.51
CA HIS A 412 5.05 16.26 -10.31
C HIS A 412 4.47 17.70 -10.27
N LEU A 413 4.56 18.45 -11.37
CA LEU A 413 3.99 19.80 -11.48
C LEU A 413 2.45 19.81 -11.49
N ASN A 414 1.82 18.76 -12.04
CA ASN A 414 0.36 18.64 -12.05
C ASN A 414 -0.23 18.52 -10.64
N GLN A 415 0.55 18.13 -9.64
CA GLN A 415 0.12 18.14 -8.24
C GLN A 415 -0.30 19.55 -7.78
N ILE A 416 0.31 20.60 -8.31
CA ILE A 416 -0.10 21.99 -8.00
C ILE A 416 -1.55 22.24 -8.42
N ARG A 417 -1.95 21.78 -9.65
CA ARG A 417 -3.32 21.92 -10.14
C ARG A 417 -4.31 21.08 -9.33
N LYS A 418 -3.88 19.86 -8.96
CA LYS A 418 -4.68 18.94 -8.16
C LYS A 418 -4.97 19.54 -6.78
N PHE A 419 -3.94 20.02 -6.07
CA PHE A 419 -4.11 20.69 -4.78
C PHE A 419 -4.91 21.99 -4.88
N LYS A 420 -4.75 22.77 -5.94
CA LYS A 420 -5.60 23.93 -6.17
C LYS A 420 -7.08 23.54 -6.25
N ARG A 421 -7.41 22.51 -7.02
CA ARG A 421 -8.79 22.07 -7.27
C ARG A 421 -9.44 21.44 -6.02
N PHE A 422 -8.74 20.57 -5.32
CA PHE A 422 -9.34 19.69 -4.29
C PHE A 422 -9.01 20.10 -2.85
N TYR A 423 -8.07 21.03 -2.64
CA TYR A 423 -7.66 21.44 -1.31
C TYR A 423 -7.76 22.96 -1.10
N TRP A 424 -7.06 23.77 -1.91
CA TRP A 424 -6.96 25.20 -1.63
C TRP A 424 -8.24 25.98 -1.99
N ASP A 425 -8.91 25.66 -3.11
CA ASP A 425 -10.14 26.33 -3.56
C ASP A 425 -11.37 25.91 -2.73
N THR A 426 -11.28 24.80 -2.00
CA THR A 426 -12.35 24.28 -1.13
C THR A 426 -12.23 24.76 0.31
N ASN A 427 -11.20 25.53 0.67
CA ASN A 427 -10.86 25.93 2.05
C ASN A 427 -10.80 24.76 3.03
N GLY A 428 -10.37 23.58 2.57
CA GLY A 428 -10.32 22.37 3.37
C GLY A 428 -11.69 21.80 3.79
N LYS A 429 -12.79 22.33 3.24
CA LYS A 429 -14.16 21.95 3.65
C LYS A 429 -14.70 20.66 3.04
N GLN A 430 -13.98 19.98 2.14
CA GLN A 430 -14.47 18.72 1.55
C GLN A 430 -14.13 17.48 2.39
N LEU A 431 -13.52 17.65 3.56
CA LEU A 431 -13.13 16.56 4.47
C LEU A 431 -13.31 16.97 5.93
N LYS A 432 -14.43 17.61 6.23
CA LYS A 432 -15.02 17.64 7.56
C LYS A 432 -16.36 16.93 7.50
#